data_785f051bbd3e0079634ac12a4f2836b7
#
_entry.id   785f051bbd3e0079634ac12a4f2836b7
#
_cell.length_a   1.000
_cell.length_b   1.000
_cell.length_c   1.000
_cell.angle_alpha   90.00
_cell.angle_beta   90.00
_cell.angle_gamma   90.00
#
_symmetry.space_group_name_H-M   'P 1'
#
loop_
_entity.id
_entity.type
_entity.pdbx_description
1 polymer ?
#
loop_
_entity_poly.entity_id
_entity_poly.type
_entity_poly.pdbx_seq_one_letter_code
_entity_poly.pdbx_strand_id
1 'polypeptide(L)'
;YIARQLALFKTGARENPIMLGFSAALSEQDMRDLGAFYASKAVAPGVADEKLYPRGEQIYRGGDRASGTPACMACHGPAGSGNPGARYPALAGQHANYTRAQLQKFRDGMVWGRDNDANVVMSGAAAYLSDGDIEALSTYLEGLHFATPATATPAP
;
A
#
# COMPACT_ATOMS: atom_id res chain seq x y z
N TYR A 1 4.86 9.48 3.95
CA TYR A 1 4.86 8.04 4.26
C TYR A 1 6.27 7.47 4.34
N ILE A 2 7.08 7.58 3.29
CA ILE A 2 8.44 6.96 3.20
C ILE A 2 9.33 7.42 4.36
N ALA A 3 9.43 8.71 4.62
CA ALA A 3 10.25 9.23 5.74
C ALA A 3 9.87 8.58 7.08
N ARG A 4 8.56 8.44 7.34
CA ARG A 4 8.07 7.76 8.56
C ARG A 4 8.46 6.28 8.59
N GLN A 5 8.34 5.56 7.46
CA GLN A 5 8.72 4.16 7.40
C GLN A 5 10.23 3.97 7.64
N LEU A 6 11.07 4.84 7.08
CA LEU A 6 12.51 4.83 7.32
C LEU A 6 12.83 5.05 8.80
N ALA A 7 12.15 5.99 9.46
CA ALA A 7 12.29 6.21 10.90
C ALA A 7 11.87 4.97 11.72
N LEU A 8 10.78 4.32 11.36
CA LEU A 8 10.33 3.09 12.03
C LEU A 8 11.32 1.92 11.83
N PHE A 9 11.92 1.77 10.65
CA PHE A 9 12.98 0.79 10.41
C PHE A 9 14.23 1.11 11.22
N LYS A 10 14.66 2.39 11.25
CA LYS A 10 15.84 2.83 12.00
C LYS A 10 15.71 2.56 13.50
N THR A 11 14.52 2.72 14.07
CA THR A 11 14.25 2.49 15.49
C THR A 11 13.93 1.03 15.83
N GLY A 12 13.80 0.16 14.83
CA GLY A 12 13.34 -1.22 15.01
C GLY A 12 11.84 -1.36 15.32
N ALA A 13 11.08 -0.26 15.34
CA ALA A 13 9.62 -0.29 15.55
C ALA A 13 8.86 -0.91 14.35
N ARG A 14 9.50 -1.00 13.19
CA ARG A 14 9.12 -1.85 12.06
C ARG A 14 10.29 -2.78 11.74
N GLU A 15 10.08 -4.07 11.96
CA GLU A 15 11.15 -5.05 11.81
C GLU A 15 11.42 -5.39 10.34
N ASN A 16 12.65 -5.17 9.92
CA ASN A 16 13.24 -5.66 8.68
C ASN A 16 14.76 -5.45 8.75
N PRO A 17 15.58 -6.51 8.87
CA PRO A 17 17.03 -6.39 9.02
C PRO A 17 17.73 -5.63 7.89
N ILE A 18 17.25 -5.82 6.65
CA ILE A 18 17.81 -5.13 5.47
C ILE A 18 17.53 -3.63 5.57
N MET A 19 16.27 -3.25 5.86
CA MET A 19 15.88 -1.86 5.97
C MET A 19 16.47 -1.17 7.20
N LEU A 20 16.68 -1.89 8.30
CA LEU A 20 17.42 -1.39 9.46
C LEU A 20 18.84 -0.98 9.03
N GLY A 21 19.54 -1.85 8.29
CA GLY A 21 20.89 -1.54 7.79
C GLY A 21 20.91 -0.28 6.91
N PHE A 22 19.98 -0.16 5.96
CA PHE A 22 19.91 1.02 5.09
C PHE A 22 19.48 2.29 5.82
N SER A 23 18.63 2.20 6.83
CA SER A 23 18.12 3.39 7.53
C SER A 23 18.99 3.84 8.70
N ALA A 24 19.91 3.00 9.19
CA ALA A 24 20.68 3.27 10.40
C ALA A 24 21.47 4.58 10.35
N ALA A 25 22.09 4.88 9.21
CA ALA A 25 22.91 6.06 9.02
C ALA A 25 22.14 7.31 8.57
N LEU A 26 20.86 7.19 8.19
CA LEU A 26 20.08 8.30 7.68
C LEU A 26 19.74 9.31 8.77
N SER A 27 19.93 10.58 8.50
CA SER A 27 19.38 11.67 9.30
C SER A 27 17.88 11.85 9.01
N GLU A 28 17.18 12.61 9.84
CA GLU A 28 15.80 12.96 9.56
C GLU A 28 15.63 13.73 8.23
N GLN A 29 16.62 14.57 7.90
CA GLN A 29 16.60 15.29 6.63
C GLN A 29 16.74 14.34 5.45
N ASP A 30 17.69 13.39 5.50
CA ASP A 30 17.85 12.37 4.44
C ASP A 30 16.56 11.59 4.23
N MET A 31 15.85 11.22 5.31
CA MET A 31 14.57 10.52 5.21
C MET A 31 13.49 11.36 4.53
N ARG A 32 13.45 12.69 4.80
CA ARG A 32 12.51 13.60 4.12
C ARG A 32 12.86 13.75 2.65
N ASP A 33 14.14 13.90 2.32
CA ASP A 33 14.62 14.08 0.95
C ASP A 33 14.37 12.81 0.12
N LEU A 34 14.62 11.63 0.67
CA LEU A 34 14.26 10.36 0.06
C LEU A 34 12.74 10.25 -0.16
N GLY A 35 11.95 10.69 0.81
CA GLY A 35 10.50 10.73 0.69
C GLY A 35 10.03 11.61 -0.48
N ALA A 36 10.60 12.80 -0.61
CA ALA A 36 10.33 13.73 -1.71
C ALA A 36 10.80 13.18 -3.06
N PHE A 37 12.01 12.61 -3.09
CA PHE A 37 12.57 11.99 -4.29
C PHE A 37 11.68 10.89 -4.84
N TYR A 38 11.28 9.93 -3.99
CA TYR A 38 10.41 8.85 -4.45
C TYR A 38 8.98 9.31 -4.79
N ALA A 39 8.46 10.34 -4.10
CA ALA A 39 7.17 10.93 -4.45
C ALA A 39 7.17 11.60 -5.84
N SER A 40 8.32 12.02 -6.34
CA SER A 40 8.47 12.59 -7.68
C SER A 40 8.57 11.54 -8.80
N LYS A 41 8.70 10.26 -8.45
CA LYS A 41 8.86 9.19 -9.45
C LYS A 41 7.51 8.65 -9.90
N ALA A 42 7.37 8.46 -11.20
CA ALA A 42 6.24 7.73 -11.75
C ALA A 42 6.37 6.23 -11.41
N VAL A 43 5.27 5.64 -10.97
CA VAL A 43 5.18 4.19 -10.79
C VAL A 43 4.71 3.58 -12.10
N ALA A 44 5.47 2.64 -12.66
CA ALA A 44 5.03 1.84 -13.77
C ALA A 44 4.11 0.73 -13.23
N PRO A 45 2.84 0.66 -13.65
CA PRO A 45 1.97 -0.42 -13.23
C PRO A 45 2.44 -1.75 -13.83
N GLY A 46 2.24 -2.83 -13.08
CA GLY A 46 2.36 -4.19 -13.60
C GLY A 46 1.10 -4.61 -14.34
N VAL A 47 0.94 -5.91 -14.51
CA VAL A 47 -0.24 -6.51 -15.15
C VAL A 47 -0.95 -7.41 -14.13
N ALA A 48 -2.24 -7.17 -13.94
CA ALA A 48 -3.05 -8.02 -13.10
C ALA A 48 -3.34 -9.37 -13.75
N ASP A 49 -3.44 -10.44 -12.95
CA ASP A 49 -3.90 -11.75 -13.41
C ASP A 49 -5.39 -11.67 -13.77
N GLU A 50 -5.73 -12.02 -15.01
CA GLU A 50 -7.09 -11.91 -15.54
C GLU A 50 -8.12 -12.75 -14.80
N LYS A 51 -7.72 -13.87 -14.20
CA LYS A 51 -8.61 -14.76 -13.47
C LYS A 51 -8.91 -14.26 -12.05
N LEU A 52 -7.94 -13.60 -11.45
CA LEU A 52 -8.02 -13.11 -10.07
C LEU A 52 -8.50 -11.65 -9.99
N TYR A 53 -8.27 -10.88 -11.06
CA TYR A 53 -8.63 -9.46 -11.14
C TYR A 53 -10.06 -9.15 -10.69
N PRO A 54 -11.13 -9.87 -11.12
CA PRO A 54 -12.49 -9.50 -10.76
C PRO A 54 -12.75 -9.58 -9.26
N ARG A 55 -12.17 -10.58 -8.58
CA ARG A 55 -12.30 -10.71 -7.12
C ARG A 55 -11.51 -9.62 -6.39
N GLY A 56 -10.31 -9.32 -6.85
CA GLY A 56 -9.48 -8.24 -6.30
C GLY A 56 -10.17 -6.88 -6.42
N GLU A 57 -10.75 -6.58 -7.58
CA GLU A 57 -11.51 -5.36 -7.81
C GLU A 57 -12.74 -5.27 -6.90
N GLN A 58 -13.50 -6.35 -6.79
CA GLN A 58 -14.69 -6.42 -5.93
C GLN A 58 -14.35 -6.04 -4.49
N ILE A 59 -13.32 -6.67 -3.91
CA ILE A 59 -12.91 -6.40 -2.52
C ILE A 59 -12.35 -4.99 -2.40
N TYR A 60 -11.51 -4.57 -3.33
CA TYR A 60 -10.92 -3.24 -3.27
C TYR A 60 -11.97 -2.14 -3.27
N ARG A 61 -12.98 -2.23 -4.16
CA ARG A 61 -14.01 -1.21 -4.34
C ARG A 61 -15.19 -1.35 -3.38
N GLY A 62 -15.63 -2.56 -3.11
CA GLY A 62 -16.87 -2.83 -2.36
C GLY A 62 -16.65 -3.47 -0.99
N GLY A 63 -15.46 -3.98 -0.72
CA GLY A 63 -15.23 -4.85 0.42
C GLY A 63 -15.92 -6.22 0.24
N ASP A 64 -16.04 -6.94 1.34
CA ASP A 64 -16.77 -8.19 1.40
C ASP A 64 -17.69 -8.21 2.63
N ARG A 65 -19.00 -8.06 2.41
CA ARG A 65 -19.98 -8.01 3.48
C ARG A 65 -20.12 -9.35 4.23
N ALA A 66 -19.84 -10.46 3.55
CA ALA A 66 -19.96 -11.78 4.17
C ALA A 66 -18.86 -12.02 5.20
N SER A 67 -17.65 -11.57 4.93
CA SER A 67 -16.52 -11.66 5.86
C SER A 67 -16.39 -10.43 6.78
N GLY A 68 -17.04 -9.33 6.46
CA GLY A 68 -16.89 -8.06 7.17
C GLY A 68 -15.66 -7.26 6.73
N THR A 69 -15.02 -7.63 5.62
CA THR A 69 -13.86 -6.92 5.09
C THR A 69 -14.28 -5.56 4.49
N PRO A 70 -13.72 -4.43 4.96
CA PRO A 70 -14.06 -3.12 4.43
C PRO A 70 -13.50 -2.90 3.02
N ALA A 71 -14.09 -1.94 2.28
CA ALA A 71 -13.56 -1.52 0.98
C ALA A 71 -12.22 -0.79 1.14
N CYS A 72 -11.17 -1.29 0.53
CA CYS A 72 -9.82 -0.71 0.62
C CYS A 72 -9.76 0.72 0.06
N MET A 73 -10.55 0.98 -0.99
CA MET A 73 -10.64 2.30 -1.62
C MET A 73 -11.14 3.40 -0.69
N ALA A 74 -11.85 3.07 0.36
CA ALA A 74 -12.36 4.06 1.32
C ALA A 74 -11.23 4.85 2.00
N CYS A 75 -10.10 4.20 2.24
CA CYS A 75 -8.90 4.80 2.84
C CYS A 75 -7.81 5.11 1.81
N HIS A 76 -7.61 4.20 0.83
CA HIS A 76 -6.51 4.29 -0.13
C HIS A 76 -6.89 5.00 -1.45
N GLY A 77 -8.14 5.45 -1.58
CA GLY A 77 -8.66 6.14 -2.75
C GLY A 77 -9.04 5.20 -3.90
N PRO A 78 -9.91 5.64 -4.83
CA PRO A 78 -10.45 4.78 -5.88
C PRO A 78 -9.40 4.31 -6.90
N ALA A 79 -8.35 5.09 -7.09
CA ALA A 79 -7.21 4.77 -7.95
C ALA A 79 -5.97 4.28 -7.17
N GLY A 80 -6.11 3.99 -5.88
CA GLY A 80 -4.98 3.55 -5.07
C GLY A 80 -3.91 4.61 -4.82
N SER A 81 -4.25 5.89 -4.93
CA SER A 81 -3.31 7.01 -4.76
C SER A 81 -2.90 7.26 -3.31
N GLY A 82 -3.60 6.64 -2.37
CA GLY A 82 -3.41 6.89 -0.95
C GLY A 82 -4.02 8.22 -0.49
N ASN A 83 -3.78 8.52 0.77
CA ASN A 83 -4.18 9.79 1.40
C ASN A 83 -3.01 10.30 2.27
N PRO A 84 -2.19 11.22 1.77
CA PRO A 84 -1.04 11.74 2.51
C PRO A 84 -1.43 12.41 3.84
N GLY A 85 -2.57 13.11 3.89
CA GLY A 85 -3.07 13.78 5.09
C GLY A 85 -3.43 12.79 6.21
N ALA A 86 -4.01 11.66 5.85
CA ALA A 86 -4.32 10.57 6.78
C ALA A 86 -3.18 9.54 6.91
N ARG A 87 -2.05 9.76 6.24
CA ARG A 87 -0.86 8.87 6.21
C ARG A 87 -1.13 7.49 5.61
N TYR A 88 -2.18 7.33 4.78
CA TYR A 88 -2.44 6.10 4.05
C TYR A 88 -1.57 6.05 2.78
N PRO A 89 -0.80 4.97 2.55
CA PRO A 89 0.09 4.87 1.41
C PRO A 89 -0.67 4.73 0.09
N ALA A 90 0.00 5.14 -1.00
CA ALA A 90 -0.39 4.72 -2.33
C ALA A 90 -0.17 3.21 -2.48
N LEU A 91 -1.07 2.54 -3.19
CA LEU A 91 -1.07 1.10 -3.43
C LEU A 91 -0.96 0.77 -4.92
N ALA A 92 -1.36 1.70 -5.79
CA ALA A 92 -1.34 1.50 -7.24
C ALA A 92 0.06 1.17 -7.75
N GLY A 93 0.16 0.10 -8.55
CA GLY A 93 1.41 -0.37 -9.13
C GLY A 93 2.38 -1.02 -8.13
N GLN A 94 1.95 -1.31 -6.92
CA GLN A 94 2.80 -1.98 -5.95
C GLN A 94 2.95 -3.47 -6.32
N HIS A 95 4.16 -3.98 -6.25
CA HIS A 95 4.45 -5.38 -6.56
C HIS A 95 3.57 -6.36 -5.78
N ALA A 96 2.92 -7.31 -6.49
CA ALA A 96 2.01 -8.27 -5.90
C ALA A 96 2.65 -9.06 -4.75
N ASN A 97 3.89 -9.49 -4.91
CA ASN A 97 4.61 -10.22 -3.85
C ASN A 97 4.78 -9.39 -2.57
N TYR A 98 5.05 -8.09 -2.70
CA TYR A 98 5.16 -7.21 -1.53
C TYR A 98 3.79 -7.00 -0.88
N THR A 99 2.76 -6.72 -1.67
CA THR A 99 1.39 -6.53 -1.20
C THR A 99 0.89 -7.76 -0.46
N ARG A 100 1.07 -8.96 -1.05
CA ARG A 100 0.73 -10.24 -0.42
C ARG A 100 1.40 -10.39 0.94
N ALA A 101 2.70 -10.21 1.00
CA ALA A 101 3.45 -10.34 2.25
C ALA A 101 2.99 -9.33 3.32
N GLN A 102 2.61 -8.10 2.93
CA GLN A 102 2.11 -7.13 3.89
C GLN A 102 0.69 -7.47 4.36
N LEU A 103 -0.21 -7.88 3.47
CA LEU A 103 -1.58 -8.27 3.84
C LEU A 103 -1.59 -9.49 4.76
N GLN A 104 -0.75 -10.50 4.51
CA GLN A 104 -0.57 -11.64 5.40
C GLN A 104 -0.12 -11.20 6.79
N LYS A 105 0.91 -10.34 6.88
CA LYS A 105 1.37 -9.80 8.15
C LYS A 105 0.28 -9.04 8.90
N PHE A 106 -0.51 -8.22 8.22
CA PHE A 106 -1.62 -7.51 8.84
C PHE A 106 -2.71 -8.46 9.32
N ARG A 107 -3.09 -9.46 8.52
CA ARG A 107 -4.04 -10.49 8.91
C ARG A 107 -3.59 -11.25 10.16
N ASP A 108 -2.30 -11.54 10.25
CA ASP A 108 -1.69 -12.21 11.39
C ASP A 108 -1.53 -11.28 12.61
N GLY A 109 -2.08 -10.08 12.56
CA GLY A 109 -2.10 -9.13 13.67
C GLY A 109 -0.82 -8.32 13.82
N MET A 110 0.09 -8.33 12.83
CA MET A 110 1.31 -7.55 12.92
C MET A 110 1.02 -6.06 12.87
N VAL A 111 1.49 -5.36 13.89
CA VAL A 111 1.39 -3.91 14.02
C VAL A 111 2.81 -3.36 14.17
N TRP A 112 3.11 -2.29 13.46
CA TRP A 112 4.34 -1.51 13.65
C TRP A 112 4.02 -0.06 13.97
N GLY A 113 4.96 0.60 14.62
CA GLY A 113 4.73 1.88 15.28
C GLY A 113 4.23 1.67 16.70
N ARG A 114 4.08 2.75 17.44
CA ARG A 114 3.62 2.76 18.85
C ARG A 114 2.54 3.79 19.02
N ASP A 115 1.69 3.60 20.00
CA ASP A 115 0.63 4.53 20.39
C ASP A 115 -0.23 4.96 19.19
N ASN A 116 -0.43 6.25 19.00
CA ASN A 116 -1.19 6.83 17.89
C ASN A 116 -0.52 6.66 16.52
N ASP A 117 0.73 6.19 16.48
CA ASP A 117 1.46 5.89 15.25
C ASP A 117 1.37 4.41 14.84
N ALA A 118 0.75 3.58 15.66
CA ALA A 118 0.54 2.18 15.33
C ALA A 118 -0.45 2.02 14.17
N ASN A 119 -0.13 1.11 13.25
CA ASN A 119 -0.96 0.85 12.07
C ASN A 119 -2.09 -0.18 12.29
N VAL A 120 -2.72 -0.14 13.46
CA VAL A 120 -3.78 -1.09 13.88
C VAL A 120 -4.95 -1.18 12.90
N VAL A 121 -5.23 -0.10 12.16
CA VAL A 121 -6.32 -0.05 11.17
C VAL A 121 -6.14 -1.13 10.12
N MET A 122 -4.90 -1.36 9.63
CA MET A 122 -4.65 -2.36 8.60
C MET A 122 -4.77 -3.78 9.13
N SER A 123 -4.39 -4.05 10.38
CA SER A 123 -4.63 -5.36 10.98
C SER A 123 -6.12 -5.66 11.09
N GLY A 124 -6.95 -4.69 11.49
CA GLY A 124 -8.39 -4.85 11.51
C GLY A 124 -9.00 -5.04 10.12
N ALA A 125 -8.55 -4.26 9.13
CA ALA A 125 -9.07 -4.33 7.76
C ALA A 125 -8.71 -5.66 7.05
N ALA A 126 -7.55 -6.24 7.36
CA ALA A 126 -7.08 -7.48 6.74
C ALA A 126 -7.48 -8.74 7.50
N ALA A 127 -8.02 -8.64 8.72
CA ALA A 127 -8.24 -9.74 9.65
C ALA A 127 -9.03 -10.94 9.05
N TYR A 128 -9.94 -10.66 8.14
CA TYR A 128 -10.86 -11.66 7.58
C TYR A 128 -10.56 -12.01 6.12
N LEU A 129 -9.44 -11.54 5.56
CA LEU A 129 -9.03 -11.90 4.20
C LEU A 129 -8.58 -13.36 4.15
N SER A 130 -9.14 -14.14 3.22
CA SER A 130 -8.61 -15.45 2.87
C SER A 130 -7.30 -15.34 2.07
N ASP A 131 -6.56 -16.44 1.94
CA ASP A 131 -5.37 -16.47 1.08
C ASP A 131 -5.73 -16.13 -0.38
N GLY A 132 -6.88 -16.60 -0.85
CA GLY A 132 -7.38 -16.27 -2.19
C GLY A 132 -7.71 -14.78 -2.36
N ASP A 133 -8.28 -14.15 -1.33
CA ASP A 133 -8.55 -12.71 -1.34
C ASP A 133 -7.28 -11.88 -1.34
N ILE A 134 -6.29 -12.30 -0.55
CA ILE A 134 -4.96 -11.65 -0.52
C ILE A 134 -4.28 -11.76 -1.88
N GLU A 135 -4.34 -12.92 -2.53
CA GLU A 135 -3.77 -13.13 -3.86
C GLU A 135 -4.46 -12.22 -4.89
N ALA A 136 -5.80 -12.23 -4.90
CA ALA A 136 -6.61 -11.44 -5.81
C ALA A 136 -6.37 -9.92 -5.63
N LEU A 137 -6.34 -9.43 -4.40
CA LEU A 137 -6.03 -8.03 -4.08
C LEU A 137 -4.61 -7.67 -4.51
N SER A 138 -3.64 -8.57 -4.31
CA SER A 138 -2.24 -8.30 -4.61
C SER A 138 -2.02 -8.09 -6.11
N THR A 139 -2.57 -8.96 -6.94
CA THR A 139 -2.47 -8.80 -8.40
C THR A 139 -3.29 -7.62 -8.91
N TYR A 140 -4.48 -7.38 -8.35
CA TYR A 140 -5.29 -6.20 -8.70
C TYR A 140 -4.53 -4.89 -8.47
N LEU A 141 -3.87 -4.75 -7.30
CA LEU A 141 -3.12 -3.56 -6.94
C LEU A 141 -1.88 -3.35 -7.80
N GLU A 142 -1.22 -4.43 -8.23
CA GLU A 142 -0.09 -4.36 -9.16
C GLU A 142 -0.50 -3.79 -10.52
N GLY A 143 -1.67 -4.18 -11.03
CA GLY A 143 -2.23 -3.65 -12.28
C GLY A 143 -2.98 -2.33 -12.13
N LEU A 144 -3.28 -1.90 -10.89
CA LEU A 144 -3.99 -0.64 -10.67
C LEU A 144 -3.09 0.55 -10.98
N HIS A 145 -3.59 1.49 -11.74
CA HIS A 145 -2.85 2.67 -12.16
C HIS A 145 -3.69 3.94 -12.03
N PHE A 146 -3.00 5.07 -11.95
CA PHE A 146 -3.64 6.38 -12.03
C PHE A 146 -4.17 6.58 -13.45
N ALA A 147 -5.41 7.06 -13.57
CA ALA A 147 -5.89 7.53 -14.86
C ALA A 147 -4.95 8.64 -15.36
N THR A 148 -4.25 8.39 -16.45
CA THR A 148 -3.52 9.44 -17.12
C THR A 148 -4.57 10.43 -17.61
N PRO A 149 -4.45 11.74 -17.31
CA PRO A 149 -5.32 12.72 -17.94
C PRO A 149 -5.24 12.51 -19.46
N ALA A 150 -6.38 12.29 -20.09
CA ALA A 150 -6.40 12.22 -21.56
C ALA A 150 -5.66 13.46 -22.05
N THR A 151 -4.55 13.25 -22.76
CA THR A 151 -3.86 14.35 -23.44
C THR A 151 -4.91 15.01 -24.30
N ALA A 152 -5.26 16.27 -23.97
CA ALA A 152 -6.17 17.04 -24.79
C ALA A 152 -5.61 17.01 -26.21
N THR A 153 -6.29 16.30 -27.10
CA THR A 153 -5.99 16.36 -28.53
C THR A 153 -6.05 17.83 -28.89
N PRO A 154 -5.00 18.45 -29.45
CA PRO A 154 -5.13 19.83 -29.90
C PRO A 154 -6.27 19.87 -30.89
N ALA A 155 -7.22 20.77 -30.65
CA ALA A 155 -8.30 21.02 -31.61
C ALA A 155 -7.72 21.42 -32.96
N PRO A 156 -8.34 20.97 -34.08
CA PRO A 156 -7.87 21.26 -35.43
C PRO A 156 -7.87 22.73 -35.77
#